data_22c351f2622430c11aa9043fc9cad1b7
#
_entry.id   22c351f2622430c11aa9043fc9cad1b7
#
_cell.length_a   1.000
_cell.length_b   1.000
_cell.length_c   1.000
_cell.angle_alpha   90.00
_cell.angle_beta   90.00
_cell.angle_gamma   90.00
#
_symmetry.space_group_name_H-M   'P 1'
#
loop_
_entity.id
_entity.type
_entity.pdbx_description
1 polymer ?
#
loop_
_entity_poly.entity_id
_entity_poly.type
_entity_poly.pdbx_seq_one_letter_code
_entity_poly.pdbx_strand_id
1 'polypeptide(L)'
;MIYLVEDDDRIRELVIYTLRSTGMDAKGFGLPSEFWHAMEEQLPELVLLDIMLPEEDGLEILRKIRGRRETKSLPVIMLTAKGTEYDQVVGLDNGADDYVAKPFGMMALVARIKAVLRRTAEKSAEGKVLQLGELRVDPVRHVVQAAGEPVNLTLKEFELLCLLLDNPGVVFTRDQLLNQIWGYSFDGESRTVDVHVRHLRQKLGDCGKYIETVRGIGYRSGDGNA
;
A
#
# COMPACT_ATOMS: atom_id res chain seq x y z
N MET A 1 -6.78 -5.66 14.21
CA MET A 1 -5.64 -6.57 14.58
C MET A 1 -4.60 -6.55 13.48
N ILE A 2 -3.30 -6.50 13.82
CA ILE A 2 -2.16 -6.53 12.89
C ILE A 2 -1.57 -7.94 12.91
N TYR A 3 -1.24 -8.50 11.74
CA TYR A 3 -0.49 -9.75 11.63
C TYR A 3 0.95 -9.48 11.25
N LEU A 4 1.89 -10.19 11.89
CA LEU A 4 3.33 -10.16 11.59
C LEU A 4 3.78 -11.57 11.22
N VAL A 5 4.41 -11.72 10.06
CA VAL A 5 5.10 -12.95 9.67
C VAL A 5 6.60 -12.68 9.67
N GLU A 6 7.31 -13.31 10.58
CA GLU A 6 8.74 -13.09 10.87
C GLU A 6 9.29 -14.35 11.53
N ASP A 7 10.31 -14.97 10.97
CA ASP A 7 10.88 -16.22 11.47
C ASP A 7 11.81 -16.00 12.68
N ASP A 8 12.48 -14.83 12.77
CA ASP A 8 13.29 -14.49 13.95
C ASP A 8 12.40 -14.20 15.16
N ASP A 9 12.43 -15.12 16.15
CA ASP A 9 11.63 -15.01 17.38
C ASP A 9 11.86 -13.71 18.12
N ARG A 10 13.12 -13.20 18.16
CA ARG A 10 13.47 -11.98 18.91
C ARG A 10 12.87 -10.74 18.26
N ILE A 11 12.94 -10.67 16.93
CA ILE A 11 12.34 -9.56 16.17
C ILE A 11 10.83 -9.64 16.32
N ARG A 12 10.24 -10.83 16.13
CA ARG A 12 8.81 -11.06 16.23
C ARG A 12 8.25 -10.67 17.58
N GLU A 13 8.85 -11.15 18.67
CA GLU A 13 8.43 -10.83 20.04
C GLU A 13 8.55 -9.33 20.33
N LEU A 14 9.66 -8.70 19.93
CA LEU A 14 9.91 -7.28 20.16
C LEU A 14 8.87 -6.41 19.41
N VAL A 15 8.57 -6.74 18.15
CA VAL A 15 7.59 -6.01 17.36
C VAL A 15 6.19 -6.18 17.97
N ILE A 16 5.78 -7.42 18.28
CA ILE A 16 4.46 -7.68 18.89
C ILE A 16 4.32 -6.97 20.25
N TYR A 17 5.34 -7.04 21.10
CA TYR A 17 5.36 -6.31 22.37
C TYR A 17 5.18 -4.81 22.17
N THR A 18 5.93 -4.23 21.21
CA THR A 18 5.87 -2.79 20.93
C THR A 18 4.50 -2.37 20.39
N LEU A 19 3.93 -3.15 19.48
CA LEU A 19 2.60 -2.86 18.93
C LEU A 19 1.55 -2.87 20.04
N ARG A 20 1.53 -3.90 20.88
CA ARG A 20 0.59 -4.02 22.00
C ARG A 20 0.77 -2.91 23.03
N SER A 21 2.00 -2.53 23.36
CA SER A 21 2.28 -1.44 24.29
C SER A 21 1.83 -0.07 23.77
N THR A 22 1.67 0.08 22.46
CA THR A 22 1.14 1.30 21.82
C THR A 22 -0.35 1.24 21.52
N GLY A 23 -1.06 0.23 22.07
CA GLY A 23 -2.51 0.08 21.96
C GLY A 23 -2.99 -0.57 20.67
N MET A 24 -2.13 -1.25 19.93
CA MET A 24 -2.49 -1.96 18.71
C MET A 24 -2.50 -3.48 18.96
N ASP A 25 -3.62 -4.14 18.69
CA ASP A 25 -3.67 -5.60 18.75
C ASP A 25 -2.83 -6.21 17.64
N ALA A 26 -1.96 -7.17 18.01
CA ALA A 26 -1.08 -7.81 17.07
C ALA A 26 -0.87 -9.30 17.38
N LYS A 27 -0.75 -10.11 16.32
CA LYS A 27 -0.44 -11.55 16.37
C LYS A 27 0.76 -11.82 15.48
N GLY A 28 1.73 -12.58 15.98
CA GLY A 28 2.94 -12.97 15.26
C GLY A 28 2.92 -14.43 14.87
N PHE A 29 3.50 -14.73 13.71
CA PHE A 29 3.63 -16.08 13.14
C PHE A 29 5.09 -16.28 12.73
N GLY A 30 5.66 -17.42 13.10
CA GLY A 30 6.99 -17.83 12.70
C GLY A 30 7.02 -18.51 11.34
N LEU A 31 5.89 -19.06 10.92
CA LEU A 31 5.74 -19.84 9.69
C LEU A 31 4.61 -19.29 8.81
N PRO A 32 4.80 -19.25 7.49
CA PRO A 32 3.74 -18.92 6.53
C PRO A 32 2.48 -19.79 6.67
N SER A 33 2.65 -21.09 6.95
CA SER A 33 1.53 -22.01 7.17
C SER A 33 0.61 -21.58 8.32
N GLU A 34 1.17 -21.13 9.45
CA GLU A 34 0.41 -20.62 10.60
C GLU A 34 -0.34 -19.32 10.24
N PHE A 35 0.34 -18.44 9.49
CA PHE A 35 -0.25 -17.21 9.00
C PHE A 35 -1.46 -17.48 8.09
N TRP A 36 -1.34 -18.38 7.12
CA TRP A 36 -2.45 -18.71 6.23
C TRP A 36 -3.64 -19.30 6.98
N HIS A 37 -3.39 -20.16 7.96
CA HIS A 37 -4.46 -20.70 8.81
C HIS A 37 -5.19 -19.58 9.58
N ALA A 38 -4.45 -18.64 10.15
CA ALA A 38 -5.07 -17.49 10.83
C ALA A 38 -5.84 -16.57 9.88
N MET A 39 -5.39 -16.42 8.63
CA MET A 39 -6.08 -15.63 7.59
C MET A 39 -7.43 -16.25 7.19
N GLU A 40 -7.59 -17.57 7.31
CA GLU A 40 -8.87 -18.26 7.07
C GLU A 40 -9.88 -18.02 8.21
N GLU A 41 -9.38 -17.87 9.43
CA GLU A 41 -10.23 -17.58 10.59
C GLU A 41 -10.65 -16.12 10.66
N GLN A 42 -9.70 -15.20 10.48
CA GLN A 42 -9.93 -13.76 10.59
C GLN A 42 -8.93 -12.97 9.74
N LEU A 43 -9.44 -12.05 8.92
CA LEU A 43 -8.58 -11.12 8.17
C LEU A 43 -8.07 -10.01 9.11
N PRO A 44 -6.76 -9.68 9.03
CA PRO A 44 -6.19 -8.56 9.76
C PRO A 44 -6.50 -7.21 9.08
N GLU A 45 -6.25 -6.12 9.79
CA GLU A 45 -6.31 -4.77 9.27
C GLU A 45 -5.04 -4.38 8.49
N LEU A 46 -3.92 -5.05 8.79
CA LEU A 46 -2.62 -4.84 8.16
C LEU A 46 -1.73 -6.05 8.38
N VAL A 47 -0.89 -6.36 7.40
CA VAL A 47 0.15 -7.40 7.49
C VAL A 47 1.53 -6.76 7.46
N LEU A 48 2.39 -7.13 8.42
CA LEU A 48 3.84 -6.95 8.38
C LEU A 48 4.43 -8.25 7.90
N LEU A 49 5.24 -8.23 6.85
CA LEU A 49 5.68 -9.44 6.16
C LEU A 49 7.17 -9.40 5.87
N ASP A 50 7.93 -10.29 6.49
CA ASP A 50 9.33 -10.47 6.11
C ASP A 50 9.43 -11.07 4.70
N ILE A 51 10.46 -10.68 3.98
CA ILE A 51 10.76 -11.26 2.67
C ILE A 51 11.34 -12.67 2.84
N MET A 52 12.32 -12.80 3.71
CA MET A 52 13.05 -14.07 3.87
C MET A 52 12.38 -14.95 4.93
N LEU A 53 11.42 -15.75 4.52
CA LEU A 53 10.71 -16.67 5.39
C LEU A 53 11.00 -18.13 5.00
N PRO A 54 10.94 -19.06 5.95
CA PRO A 54 10.94 -20.49 5.64
C PRO A 54 9.64 -20.88 4.93
N GLU A 55 9.59 -22.03 4.31
CA GLU A 55 8.45 -22.61 3.57
C GLU A 55 8.05 -21.82 2.31
N GLU A 56 7.83 -20.52 2.41
CA GLU A 56 7.33 -19.68 1.32
C GLU A 56 7.92 -18.26 1.44
N ASP A 57 8.49 -17.73 0.35
CA ASP A 57 9.03 -16.39 0.26
C ASP A 57 7.94 -15.31 0.48
N GLY A 58 8.27 -14.25 1.23
CA GLY A 58 7.32 -13.18 1.52
C GLY A 58 6.76 -12.47 0.28
N LEU A 59 7.51 -12.40 -0.82
CA LEU A 59 7.01 -11.87 -2.09
C LEU A 59 5.98 -12.81 -2.74
N GLU A 60 6.10 -14.12 -2.54
CA GLU A 60 5.07 -15.08 -2.99
C GLU A 60 3.81 -14.95 -2.16
N ILE A 61 3.94 -14.81 -0.84
CA ILE A 61 2.81 -14.54 0.06
C ILE A 61 2.09 -13.25 -0.38
N LEU A 62 2.84 -12.17 -0.65
CA LEU A 62 2.29 -10.91 -1.13
C LEU A 62 1.51 -11.10 -2.45
N ARG A 63 2.08 -11.83 -3.42
CA ARG A 63 1.39 -12.13 -4.68
C ARG A 63 0.07 -12.89 -4.46
N LYS A 64 0.05 -13.87 -3.54
CA LYS A 64 -1.16 -14.61 -3.18
C LYS A 64 -2.21 -13.72 -2.51
N ILE A 65 -1.79 -12.80 -1.60
CA ILE A 65 -2.67 -11.81 -0.99
C ILE A 65 -3.30 -10.91 -2.07
N ARG A 66 -2.50 -10.43 -3.02
CA ARG A 66 -2.98 -9.56 -4.12
C ARG A 66 -3.85 -10.28 -5.15
N GLY A 67 -3.65 -11.58 -5.35
CA GLY A 67 -4.42 -12.42 -6.27
C GLY A 67 -5.84 -12.76 -5.80
N ARG A 68 -6.15 -12.64 -4.51
CA ARG A 68 -7.46 -12.97 -3.94
C ARG A 68 -8.34 -11.73 -3.83
N ARG A 69 -9.59 -11.80 -4.28
CA ARG A 69 -10.54 -10.67 -4.27
C ARG A 69 -10.74 -10.09 -2.87
N GLU A 70 -10.74 -10.91 -1.84
CA GLU A 70 -11.02 -10.54 -0.45
C GLU A 70 -9.84 -9.84 0.24
N THR A 71 -8.60 -10.13 -0.19
CA THR A 71 -7.38 -9.64 0.46
C THR A 71 -6.55 -8.69 -0.41
N LYS A 72 -6.93 -8.46 -1.67
CA LYS A 72 -6.16 -7.62 -2.60
C LYS A 72 -5.93 -6.18 -2.13
N SER A 73 -6.88 -5.62 -1.35
CA SER A 73 -6.79 -4.28 -0.76
C SER A 73 -6.27 -4.27 0.68
N LEU A 74 -5.91 -5.45 1.23
CA LEU A 74 -5.33 -5.58 2.55
C LEU A 74 -3.97 -4.89 2.58
N PRO A 75 -3.71 -3.93 3.48
CA PRO A 75 -2.43 -3.26 3.59
C PRO A 75 -1.31 -4.25 3.96
N VAL A 76 -0.21 -4.21 3.22
CA VAL A 76 0.98 -5.04 3.47
C VAL A 76 2.22 -4.16 3.51
N ILE A 77 2.93 -4.18 4.64
CA ILE A 77 4.25 -3.56 4.80
C ILE A 77 5.29 -4.68 4.77
N MET A 78 6.21 -4.62 3.80
CA MET A 78 7.30 -5.58 3.72
C MET A 78 8.43 -5.18 4.66
N LEU A 79 8.97 -6.15 5.40
CA LEU A 79 10.20 -6.01 6.18
C LEU A 79 11.33 -6.65 5.38
N THR A 80 12.40 -5.91 5.10
CA THR A 80 13.47 -6.37 4.21
C THR A 80 14.84 -6.19 4.83
N ALA A 81 15.75 -7.12 4.59
CA ALA A 81 17.17 -6.89 4.90
C ALA A 81 17.69 -5.75 4.00
N LYS A 82 18.55 -4.90 4.56
CA LYS A 82 19.16 -3.76 3.86
C LYS A 82 20.04 -4.28 2.72
N GLY A 83 19.48 -4.35 1.51
CA GLY A 83 20.23 -4.78 0.34
C GLY A 83 19.50 -4.35 -0.92
N THR A 84 20.07 -3.75 -1.84
CA THR A 84 19.80 -3.34 -3.20
C THR A 84 18.48 -2.56 -3.46
N GLU A 85 18.65 -1.44 -4.15
CA GLU A 85 17.59 -0.66 -4.84
C GLU A 85 16.66 -1.57 -5.67
N TYR A 86 17.17 -2.72 -6.11
CA TYR A 86 16.48 -3.75 -6.86
C TYR A 86 15.38 -4.46 -6.03
N ASP A 87 15.64 -4.77 -4.76
CA ASP A 87 14.64 -5.47 -3.90
C ASP A 87 13.46 -4.56 -3.55
N GLN A 88 13.70 -3.25 -3.39
CA GLN A 88 12.65 -2.26 -3.16
C GLN A 88 11.79 -2.04 -4.42
N VAL A 89 12.40 -1.98 -5.59
CA VAL A 89 11.69 -1.81 -6.87
C VAL A 89 10.88 -3.06 -7.22
N VAL A 90 11.47 -4.25 -7.09
CA VAL A 90 10.77 -5.53 -7.34
C VAL A 90 9.60 -5.73 -6.39
N GLY A 91 9.76 -5.32 -5.15
CA GLY A 91 8.69 -5.47 -4.19
C GLY A 91 7.54 -4.48 -4.39
N LEU A 92 7.81 -3.23 -4.77
CA LEU A 92 6.77 -2.26 -5.13
C LEU A 92 6.04 -2.70 -6.41
N ASP A 93 6.74 -3.29 -7.37
CA ASP A 93 6.14 -3.92 -8.55
C ASP A 93 5.19 -5.07 -8.19
N ASN A 94 5.41 -5.77 -7.09
CA ASN A 94 4.53 -6.82 -6.57
C ASN A 94 3.34 -6.30 -5.74
N GLY A 95 3.19 -4.98 -5.55
CA GLY A 95 2.01 -4.36 -4.94
C GLY A 95 2.04 -4.25 -3.41
N ALA A 96 3.21 -4.20 -2.78
CA ALA A 96 3.33 -3.82 -1.37
C ALA A 96 2.97 -2.35 -1.16
N ASP A 97 2.45 -2.02 0.01
CA ASP A 97 2.03 -0.66 0.34
C ASP A 97 3.18 0.18 0.91
N ASP A 98 4.11 -0.45 1.63
CA ASP A 98 5.32 0.17 2.15
C ASP A 98 6.43 -0.88 2.35
N TYR A 99 7.69 -0.40 2.48
CA TYR A 99 8.89 -1.19 2.74
C TYR A 99 9.65 -0.60 3.91
N VAL A 100 10.08 -1.47 4.84
CA VAL A 100 10.88 -1.09 5.99
C VAL A 100 12.15 -1.91 6.01
N ALA A 101 13.30 -1.25 5.82
CA ALA A 101 14.59 -1.92 5.84
C ALA A 101 15.00 -2.30 7.28
N LYS A 102 15.43 -3.53 7.49
CA LYS A 102 16.09 -3.99 8.71
C LYS A 102 17.57 -3.53 8.73
N PRO A 103 18.10 -3.05 9.87
CA PRO A 103 17.43 -2.85 11.14
C PRO A 103 16.58 -1.57 11.16
N PHE A 104 15.39 -1.66 11.74
CA PHE A 104 14.46 -0.53 11.82
C PHE A 104 14.24 -0.07 13.27
N GLY A 105 13.96 1.21 13.45
CA GLY A 105 13.54 1.74 14.74
C GLY A 105 12.08 1.36 15.03
N MET A 106 11.82 0.80 16.23
CA MET A 106 10.47 0.36 16.61
C MET A 106 9.44 1.49 16.52
N MET A 107 9.77 2.69 16.97
CA MET A 107 8.86 3.84 16.90
C MET A 107 8.62 4.32 15.46
N ALA A 108 9.63 4.18 14.58
CA ALA A 108 9.46 4.49 13.15
C ALA A 108 8.50 3.49 12.49
N LEU A 109 8.62 2.19 12.79
CA LEU A 109 7.68 1.17 12.33
C LEU A 109 6.26 1.45 12.82
N VAL A 110 6.08 1.76 14.11
CA VAL A 110 4.78 2.14 14.69
C VAL A 110 4.18 3.35 13.99
N ALA A 111 4.98 4.39 13.71
CA ALA A 111 4.51 5.58 13.00
C ALA A 111 4.03 5.27 11.59
N ARG A 112 4.74 4.40 10.85
CA ARG A 112 4.34 3.94 9.50
C ARG A 112 3.03 3.14 9.53
N ILE A 113 2.91 2.19 10.45
CA ILE A 113 1.68 1.41 10.64
C ILE A 113 0.50 2.33 10.93
N LYS A 114 0.65 3.27 11.88
CA LYS A 114 -0.40 4.24 12.20
C LYS A 114 -0.77 5.12 11.01
N ALA A 115 0.21 5.53 10.21
CA ALA A 115 -0.04 6.32 9.01
C ALA A 115 -0.84 5.54 7.97
N VAL A 116 -0.53 4.25 7.77
CA VAL A 116 -1.28 3.38 6.86
C VAL A 116 -2.72 3.17 7.38
N LEU A 117 -2.90 2.78 8.65
CA LEU A 117 -4.22 2.52 9.24
C LEU A 117 -5.09 3.78 9.31
N ARG A 118 -4.52 4.95 9.65
CA ARG A 118 -5.25 6.22 9.68
C ARG A 118 -5.85 6.55 8.32
N ARG A 119 -5.08 6.43 7.25
CA ARG A 119 -5.54 6.72 5.89
C ARG A 119 -6.70 5.82 5.47
N THR A 120 -6.71 4.57 5.95
CA THR A 120 -7.82 3.65 5.74
C THR A 120 -9.08 4.09 6.50
N ALA A 121 -8.92 4.66 7.70
CA ALA A 121 -10.03 5.10 8.56
C ALA A 121 -10.60 6.49 8.19
N GLU A 122 -9.75 7.47 7.86
CA GLU A 122 -10.17 8.84 7.54
C GLU A 122 -11.00 8.93 6.26
N LYS A 123 -10.78 8.03 5.30
CA LYS A 123 -11.58 7.93 4.07
C LYS A 123 -13.00 7.40 4.28
N SER A 124 -13.31 6.86 5.46
CA SER A 124 -14.67 6.39 5.80
C SER A 124 -15.66 7.51 6.16
N ALA A 125 -15.20 8.75 6.35
CA ALA A 125 -16.01 9.82 6.94
C ALA A 125 -16.65 10.81 5.96
N GLU A 126 -16.16 10.94 4.71
CA GLU A 126 -16.75 11.85 3.70
C GLU A 126 -17.11 11.12 2.42
N GLY A 127 -18.38 10.70 2.34
CA GLY A 127 -18.95 9.85 1.30
C GLY A 127 -19.15 10.48 -0.07
N LYS A 128 -18.25 11.36 -0.55
CA LYS A 128 -18.33 11.92 -1.89
C LYS A 128 -17.73 10.94 -2.91
N VAL A 129 -18.58 10.42 -3.79
CA VAL A 129 -18.10 9.67 -4.97
C VAL A 129 -17.33 10.62 -5.88
N LEU A 130 -16.06 10.29 -6.15
CA LEU A 130 -15.21 11.05 -7.07
C LEU A 130 -15.48 10.53 -8.50
N GLN A 131 -15.67 11.45 -9.43
CA GLN A 131 -15.93 11.08 -10.83
C GLN A 131 -15.16 12.00 -11.77
N LEU A 132 -14.51 11.40 -12.77
CA LEU A 132 -13.84 12.11 -13.85
C LEU A 132 -14.05 11.32 -15.16
N GLY A 133 -14.90 11.85 -16.04
CA GLY A 133 -15.33 11.12 -17.24
C GLY A 133 -15.98 9.78 -16.88
N GLU A 134 -15.45 8.69 -17.44
CA GLU A 134 -15.92 7.31 -17.19
C GLU A 134 -15.26 6.64 -15.97
N LEU A 135 -14.41 7.37 -15.25
CA LEU A 135 -13.76 6.89 -14.04
C LEU A 135 -14.60 7.30 -12.82
N ARG A 136 -14.99 6.33 -12.00
CA ARG A 136 -15.76 6.52 -10.78
C ARG A 136 -15.07 5.85 -9.61
N VAL A 137 -14.89 6.57 -8.50
CA VAL A 137 -14.26 6.08 -7.28
C VAL A 137 -15.17 6.37 -6.10
N ASP A 138 -15.53 5.34 -5.35
CA ASP A 138 -16.21 5.44 -4.06
C ASP A 138 -15.17 5.27 -2.94
N PRO A 139 -14.73 6.36 -2.30
CA PRO A 139 -13.69 6.28 -1.26
C PRO A 139 -14.14 5.52 -0.02
N VAL A 140 -15.44 5.55 0.30
CA VAL A 140 -15.99 4.87 1.49
C VAL A 140 -16.04 3.36 1.29
N ARG A 141 -16.46 2.92 0.11
CA ARG A 141 -16.59 1.49 -0.20
C ARG A 141 -15.33 0.88 -0.81
N HIS A 142 -14.27 1.67 -1.01
CA HIS A 142 -13.06 1.26 -1.72
C HIS A 142 -13.36 0.62 -3.09
N VAL A 143 -14.33 1.19 -3.82
CA VAL A 143 -14.74 0.70 -5.13
C VAL A 143 -14.27 1.65 -6.23
N VAL A 144 -13.63 1.09 -7.25
CA VAL A 144 -13.22 1.82 -8.45
C VAL A 144 -13.89 1.17 -9.67
N GLN A 145 -14.44 2.00 -10.53
CA GLN A 145 -14.99 1.59 -11.83
C GLN A 145 -14.37 2.45 -12.94
N ALA A 146 -13.91 1.81 -13.99
CA ALA A 146 -13.42 2.45 -15.20
C ALA A 146 -14.26 1.95 -16.38
N ALA A 147 -14.89 2.85 -17.12
CA ALA A 147 -15.84 2.54 -18.22
C ALA A 147 -16.94 1.53 -17.79
N GLY A 148 -17.41 1.64 -16.54
CA GLY A 148 -18.43 0.75 -15.96
C GLY A 148 -17.91 -0.56 -15.38
N GLU A 149 -16.67 -0.95 -15.67
CA GLU A 149 -16.06 -2.18 -15.18
C GLU A 149 -15.32 -1.99 -13.86
N PRO A 150 -15.41 -2.95 -12.92
CA PRO A 150 -14.72 -2.85 -11.64
C PRO A 150 -13.19 -3.01 -11.80
N VAL A 151 -12.43 -2.09 -11.19
CA VAL A 151 -10.97 -2.10 -11.21
C VAL A 151 -10.42 -2.43 -9.82
N ASN A 152 -9.44 -3.31 -9.77
CA ASN A 152 -8.80 -3.74 -8.54
C ASN A 152 -7.49 -3.01 -8.33
N LEU A 153 -7.45 -2.10 -7.36
CA LEU A 153 -6.26 -1.35 -6.98
C LEU A 153 -5.69 -1.85 -5.66
N THR A 154 -4.37 -1.73 -5.48
CA THR A 154 -3.74 -1.82 -4.16
C THR A 154 -4.09 -0.58 -3.33
N LEU A 155 -3.83 -0.61 -2.03
CA LEU A 155 -4.11 0.53 -1.17
C LEU A 155 -3.41 1.80 -1.67
N LYS A 156 -2.13 1.72 -2.04
CA LYS A 156 -1.36 2.89 -2.51
C LYS A 156 -1.82 3.42 -3.86
N GLU A 157 -2.18 2.56 -4.78
CA GLU A 157 -2.77 2.97 -6.06
C GLU A 157 -4.12 3.66 -5.84
N PHE A 158 -4.94 3.10 -4.94
CA PHE A 158 -6.23 3.68 -4.57
C PHE A 158 -6.07 5.05 -3.90
N GLU A 159 -5.14 5.19 -2.95
CA GLU A 159 -4.83 6.45 -2.29
C GLU A 159 -4.34 7.52 -3.27
N LEU A 160 -3.44 7.13 -4.17
CA LEU A 160 -2.92 8.01 -5.22
C LEU A 160 -4.05 8.49 -6.13
N LEU A 161 -4.92 7.58 -6.56
CA LEU A 161 -6.08 7.92 -7.39
C LEU A 161 -7.03 8.88 -6.68
N CYS A 162 -7.40 8.57 -5.44
CA CYS A 162 -8.28 9.44 -4.65
C CYS A 162 -7.69 10.84 -4.47
N LEU A 163 -6.40 10.94 -4.12
CA LEU A 163 -5.74 12.23 -3.93
C LEU A 163 -5.77 13.09 -5.20
N LEU A 164 -5.48 12.48 -6.35
CA LEU A 164 -5.51 13.21 -7.62
C LEU A 164 -6.92 13.62 -8.02
N LEU A 165 -7.92 12.73 -7.87
CA LEU A 165 -9.31 13.02 -8.24
C LEU A 165 -10.02 14.01 -7.29
N ASP A 166 -9.64 14.03 -6.03
CA ASP A 166 -10.19 14.99 -5.06
C ASP A 166 -9.63 16.42 -5.27
N ASN A 167 -8.55 16.53 -6.05
CA ASN A 167 -7.89 17.79 -6.39
C ASN A 167 -7.74 17.96 -7.91
N PRO A 168 -8.83 18.08 -8.68
CA PRO A 168 -8.77 18.11 -10.14
C PRO A 168 -7.96 19.30 -10.65
N GLY A 169 -7.03 19.02 -11.58
CA GLY A 169 -6.16 20.02 -12.19
C GLY A 169 -4.97 20.48 -11.34
N VAL A 170 -4.95 20.14 -10.05
CA VAL A 170 -3.80 20.48 -9.17
C VAL A 170 -2.62 19.57 -9.50
N VAL A 171 -1.46 20.18 -9.74
CA VAL A 171 -0.21 19.47 -9.99
C VAL A 171 0.47 19.14 -8.67
N PHE A 172 0.66 17.85 -8.40
CA PHE A 172 1.45 17.37 -7.27
C PHE A 172 2.85 17.00 -7.73
N THR A 173 3.88 17.49 -7.06
CA THR A 173 5.24 17.03 -7.29
C THR A 173 5.40 15.58 -6.80
N ARG A 174 6.43 14.88 -7.30
CA ARG A 174 6.74 13.51 -6.85
C ARG A 174 6.98 13.45 -5.34
N ASP A 175 7.68 14.44 -4.80
CA ASP A 175 7.97 14.52 -3.37
C ASP A 175 6.70 14.80 -2.55
N GLN A 176 5.79 15.65 -3.04
CA GLN A 176 4.51 15.86 -2.39
C GLN A 176 3.66 14.59 -2.36
N LEU A 177 3.58 13.86 -3.49
CA LEU A 177 2.88 12.58 -3.56
C LEU A 177 3.53 11.54 -2.64
N LEU A 178 4.86 11.45 -2.65
CA LEU A 178 5.61 10.56 -1.78
C LEU A 178 5.31 10.85 -0.30
N ASN A 179 5.41 12.11 0.10
CA ASN A 179 5.16 12.53 1.47
C ASN A 179 3.70 12.33 1.90
N GLN A 180 2.74 12.63 1.04
CA GLN A 180 1.32 12.51 1.39
C GLN A 180 0.83 11.06 1.44
N ILE A 181 1.34 10.19 0.56
CA ILE A 181 0.87 8.81 0.43
C ILE A 181 1.75 7.83 1.23
N TRP A 182 3.08 8.06 1.31
CA TRP A 182 4.01 7.19 2.04
C TRP A 182 4.51 7.77 3.36
N GLY A 183 4.45 9.09 3.55
CA GLY A 183 4.81 9.80 4.78
C GLY A 183 6.22 10.41 4.74
N TYR A 184 6.47 11.40 5.60
CA TYR A 184 7.74 12.16 5.65
C TYR A 184 8.99 11.34 6.02
N SER A 185 8.83 10.18 6.61
CA SER A 185 9.93 9.28 7.00
C SER A 185 10.26 8.23 5.94
N PHE A 186 9.69 8.36 4.74
CA PHE A 186 9.97 7.41 3.66
C PHE A 186 11.29 7.78 2.99
N ASP A 187 12.33 6.96 3.20
CA ASP A 187 13.66 7.12 2.58
C ASP A 187 13.73 6.60 1.13
N GLY A 188 12.56 6.29 0.53
CA GLY A 188 12.47 5.83 -0.84
C GLY A 188 12.65 6.96 -1.86
N GLU A 189 13.21 6.64 -3.01
CA GLU A 189 13.37 7.60 -4.10
C GLU A 189 12.01 7.98 -4.71
N SER A 190 11.95 9.14 -5.36
CA SER A 190 10.78 9.64 -6.10
C SER A 190 10.29 8.69 -7.22
N ARG A 191 11.13 7.73 -7.64
CA ARG A 191 10.78 6.64 -8.58
C ARG A 191 9.65 5.74 -8.09
N THR A 192 9.45 5.60 -6.78
CA THR A 192 8.33 4.86 -6.19
C THR A 192 6.98 5.37 -6.70
N VAL A 193 6.82 6.68 -6.81
CA VAL A 193 5.60 7.31 -7.33
C VAL A 193 5.40 6.95 -8.81
N ASP A 194 6.46 7.00 -9.62
CA ASP A 194 6.38 6.72 -11.05
C ASP A 194 5.94 5.28 -11.34
N VAL A 195 6.41 4.31 -10.53
CA VAL A 195 6.01 2.90 -10.61
C VAL A 195 4.51 2.75 -10.30
N HIS A 196 4.03 3.35 -9.22
CA HIS A 196 2.61 3.26 -8.86
C HIS A 196 1.70 3.95 -9.88
N VAL A 197 2.12 5.09 -10.42
CA VAL A 197 1.37 5.76 -11.51
C VAL A 197 1.31 4.88 -12.76
N ARG A 198 2.41 4.20 -13.12
CA ARG A 198 2.45 3.27 -14.27
C ARG A 198 1.45 2.13 -14.08
N HIS A 199 1.48 1.46 -12.93
CA HIS A 199 0.56 0.36 -12.62
C HIS A 199 -0.88 0.82 -12.54
N LEU A 200 -1.12 1.97 -11.91
CA LEU A 200 -2.45 2.57 -11.83
C LEU A 200 -3.03 2.82 -13.23
N ARG A 201 -2.25 3.44 -14.12
CA ARG A 201 -2.68 3.65 -15.52
C ARG A 201 -2.99 2.35 -16.25
N GLN A 202 -2.15 1.33 -16.09
CA GLN A 202 -2.37 0.02 -16.70
C GLN A 202 -3.68 -0.63 -16.22
N LYS A 203 -3.97 -0.55 -14.91
CA LYS A 203 -5.18 -1.12 -14.33
C LYS A 203 -6.45 -0.36 -14.72
N LEU A 204 -6.36 0.96 -14.92
CA LEU A 204 -7.46 1.80 -15.35
C LEU A 204 -7.76 1.71 -16.86
N GLY A 205 -6.91 1.06 -17.64
CA GLY A 205 -7.07 0.95 -19.10
C GLY A 205 -7.19 2.33 -19.75
N ASP A 206 -8.22 2.54 -20.57
CA ASP A 206 -8.46 3.82 -21.28
C ASP A 206 -8.70 5.00 -20.34
N CYS A 207 -9.19 4.75 -19.12
CA CYS A 207 -9.33 5.79 -18.09
C CYS A 207 -7.98 6.22 -17.48
N GLY A 208 -6.89 5.49 -17.72
CA GLY A 208 -5.54 5.88 -17.31
C GLY A 208 -5.08 7.23 -17.87
N LYS A 209 -5.66 7.68 -19.00
CA LYS A 209 -5.42 9.00 -19.59
C LYS A 209 -5.77 10.18 -18.66
N TYR A 210 -6.71 9.97 -17.73
CA TYR A 210 -7.10 11.00 -16.76
C TYR A 210 -6.02 11.29 -15.71
N ILE A 211 -4.98 10.46 -15.63
CA ILE A 211 -3.80 10.73 -14.81
C ILE A 211 -2.71 11.28 -15.73
N GLU A 212 -2.52 12.59 -15.71
CA GLU A 212 -1.60 13.28 -16.60
C GLU A 212 -0.21 13.44 -15.97
N THR A 213 0.83 13.34 -16.82
CA THR A 213 2.21 13.64 -16.42
C THR A 213 2.55 15.09 -16.74
N VAL A 214 2.90 15.87 -15.73
CA VAL A 214 3.50 17.18 -15.92
C VAL A 214 5.03 17.01 -15.93
N ARG A 215 5.62 17.09 -17.13
CA ARG A 215 7.06 16.81 -17.35
C ARG A 215 7.92 17.65 -16.42
N GLY A 216 8.90 17.01 -15.79
CA GLY A 216 9.84 17.64 -14.86
C GLY A 216 9.26 18.02 -13.50
N ILE A 217 7.93 17.88 -13.27
CA ILE A 217 7.27 18.27 -12.03
C ILE A 217 6.65 17.05 -11.34
N GLY A 218 5.62 16.44 -11.92
CA GLY A 218 4.90 15.36 -11.28
C GLY A 218 3.63 14.96 -12.02
N TYR A 219 2.51 14.83 -11.27
CA TYR A 219 1.24 14.30 -11.78
C TYR A 219 0.04 15.13 -11.35
N ARG A 220 -1.03 15.07 -12.15
CA ARG A 220 -2.33 15.64 -11.83
C ARG A 220 -3.45 14.77 -12.42
N SER A 221 -4.68 14.98 -11.98
CA SER A 221 -5.85 14.53 -12.73
C SER A 221 -6.27 15.61 -13.75
N GLY A 222 -6.70 15.19 -14.93
CA GLY A 222 -7.14 16.06 -16.00
C GLY A 222 -8.04 15.35 -17.01
N ASP A 223 -8.56 16.10 -17.99
CA ASP A 223 -9.54 15.58 -18.95
C ASP A 223 -8.97 14.62 -20.02
N GLY A 224 -7.68 14.29 -19.92
CA GLY A 224 -7.03 13.37 -20.87
C GLY A 224 -6.72 13.97 -22.24
N ASN A 225 -6.72 15.31 -22.35
CA ASN A 225 -6.49 16.05 -23.59
C ASN A 225 -5.10 16.75 -23.63
N ALA A 226 -4.12 16.27 -22.81
CA ALA A 226 -2.77 16.86 -22.74
C ALA A 226 -1.75 16.10 -23.59
#